data_9d77a7c0a095e7abad98e8ad3179b4c0
#
_entry.id   9d77a7c0a095e7abad98e8ad3179b4c0
#
_cell.length_a   1.000
_cell.length_b   1.000
_cell.length_c   1.000
_cell.angle_alpha   90.00
_cell.angle_beta   90.00
_cell.angle_gamma   90.00
#
_symmetry.space_group_name_H-M   'P 1'
#
loop_
_entity.id
_entity.type
_entity.pdbx_description
1 polymer ?
#
loop_
_entity_poly.entity_id
_entity_poly.type
_entity_poly.pdbx_seq_one_letter_code
_entity_poly.pdbx_strand_id
1 'polypeptide(L)'
;LLPFVESAFQPEALSHAKASGLWQFMPQTGNIYSLQQNFWKDERRDVLQSTRAALDYLEKLYQQFGDWHLALAAYNWGEGSVSRAIRRAKARGRKADYAHLRMPRETAFYVPRLEAIREIVATPEKFGINLPEIENAPYFVRVTKSRDIDMKTAAELAEMDPDEFRLLNPGFNLPVIVASHNSVMLLPMENLEVFMDNLASWVNTGKPLSSWVLYHLKEGETLADVALKSGMTEEELRRVNRIPKGRKVLAGSALLVDANGQLAPEIAQEELNAGLKLSAP
;
A
#
# COMPACT_ATOMS: atom_id res chain seq x y z
N LEU A 1 -5.46 -15.84 6.85
CA LEU A 1 -6.73 -15.91 6.08
C LEU A 1 -7.51 -14.58 6.07
N LEU A 2 -7.24 -13.62 7.01
CA LEU A 2 -7.96 -12.33 7.04
C LEU A 2 -7.94 -11.59 5.69
N PRO A 3 -6.81 -11.51 4.94
CA PRO A 3 -6.80 -10.84 3.64
C PRO A 3 -7.81 -11.37 2.61
N PHE A 4 -8.25 -12.64 2.73
CA PHE A 4 -9.37 -13.13 1.91
C PHE A 4 -10.68 -12.41 2.22
N VAL A 5 -10.95 -12.13 3.51
CA VAL A 5 -12.18 -11.47 3.96
C VAL A 5 -12.10 -9.97 3.69
N GLU A 6 -10.94 -9.36 3.89
CA GLU A 6 -10.72 -7.92 3.80
C GLU A 6 -10.64 -7.42 2.35
N SER A 7 -9.87 -8.09 1.52
CA SER A 7 -9.52 -7.59 0.18
C SER A 7 -9.54 -8.63 -0.92
N ALA A 8 -9.92 -9.88 -0.64
CA ALA A 8 -9.72 -11.02 -1.54
C ALA A 8 -8.26 -11.10 -2.05
N PHE A 9 -7.29 -10.82 -1.18
CA PHE A 9 -5.86 -10.72 -1.50
C PHE A 9 -5.50 -9.68 -2.57
N GLN A 10 -6.34 -8.66 -2.77
CA GLN A 10 -6.03 -7.56 -3.70
C GLN A 10 -5.10 -6.55 -3.00
N PRO A 11 -3.81 -6.45 -3.37
CA PRO A 11 -2.85 -5.60 -2.65
C PRO A 11 -3.11 -4.10 -2.85
N GLU A 12 -3.75 -3.71 -3.94
CA GLU A 12 -4.13 -2.33 -4.23
C GLU A 12 -5.57 -1.98 -3.83
N ALA A 13 -6.28 -2.89 -3.14
CA ALA A 13 -7.68 -2.67 -2.76
C ALA A 13 -7.87 -1.35 -2.00
N LEU A 14 -8.87 -0.61 -2.41
CA LEU A 14 -9.27 0.67 -1.78
C LEU A 14 -10.79 0.69 -1.60
N SER A 15 -11.24 0.74 -0.34
CA SER A 15 -12.66 0.82 -0.02
C SER A 15 -13.20 2.25 -0.17
N HIS A 16 -14.53 2.38 -0.28
CA HIS A 16 -15.20 3.70 -0.27
C HIS A 16 -14.89 4.50 1.00
N ALA A 17 -14.64 3.82 2.13
CA ALA A 17 -14.26 4.43 3.40
C ALA A 17 -12.74 4.73 3.47
N LYS A 18 -11.98 4.52 2.38
CA LYS A 18 -10.53 4.73 2.28
C LYS A 18 -9.69 3.74 3.08
N ALA A 19 -10.22 2.57 3.45
CA ALA A 19 -9.40 1.46 3.89
C ALA A 19 -8.59 0.93 2.69
N SER A 20 -7.33 0.55 2.90
CA SER A 20 -6.41 0.26 1.79
C SER A 20 -5.52 -0.95 2.05
N GLY A 21 -5.16 -1.65 0.97
CA GLY A 21 -4.23 -2.76 0.94
C GLY A 21 -4.84 -4.11 1.35
N LEU A 22 -3.99 -5.12 1.46
CA LEU A 22 -4.39 -6.49 1.82
C LEU A 22 -5.19 -6.55 3.13
N TRP A 23 -4.79 -5.75 4.11
CA TRP A 23 -5.30 -5.73 5.47
C TRP A 23 -6.37 -4.67 5.73
N GLN A 24 -6.74 -3.90 4.69
CA GLN A 24 -7.77 -2.84 4.74
C GLN A 24 -7.62 -1.87 5.92
N PHE A 25 -6.38 -1.41 6.14
CA PHE A 25 -6.14 -0.39 7.16
C PHE A 25 -6.85 0.93 6.83
N MET A 26 -7.63 1.43 7.78
CA MET A 26 -8.11 2.81 7.76
C MET A 26 -6.94 3.78 7.92
N PRO A 27 -6.98 5.00 7.32
CA PRO A 27 -5.88 5.96 7.42
C PRO A 27 -5.40 6.21 8.84
N GLN A 28 -6.32 6.47 9.77
CA GLN A 28 -5.99 6.73 11.16
C GLN A 28 -5.37 5.53 11.86
N THR A 29 -5.91 4.33 11.64
CA THR A 29 -5.36 3.10 12.21
C THR A 29 -3.97 2.82 11.65
N GLY A 30 -3.76 3.02 10.35
CA GLY A 30 -2.43 2.91 9.74
C GLY A 30 -1.41 3.84 10.40
N ASN A 31 -1.76 5.09 10.68
CA ASN A 31 -0.88 6.04 11.37
C ASN A 31 -0.54 5.60 12.81
N ILE A 32 -1.49 5.01 13.54
CA ILE A 32 -1.24 4.47 14.90
C ILE A 32 -0.19 3.37 14.87
N TYR A 33 -0.16 2.57 13.80
CA TYR A 33 0.81 1.49 13.59
C TYR A 33 1.99 1.92 12.69
N SER A 34 2.28 3.23 12.63
CA SER A 34 3.43 3.81 11.92
C SER A 34 3.49 3.51 10.42
N LEU A 35 2.36 3.15 9.79
CA LEU A 35 2.28 3.00 8.34
C LEU A 35 2.26 4.38 7.70
N GLN A 36 3.34 4.72 7.01
CA GLN A 36 3.48 6.03 6.37
C GLN A 36 2.47 6.20 5.23
N GLN A 37 1.87 7.38 5.17
CA GLN A 37 0.90 7.77 4.16
C GLN A 37 1.27 9.16 3.67
N ASN A 38 2.03 9.25 2.60
CA ASN A 38 2.53 10.53 2.07
C ASN A 38 2.45 10.56 0.53
N PHE A 39 3.03 11.59 -0.08
CA PHE A 39 3.08 11.76 -1.53
C PHE A 39 3.77 10.57 -2.24
N TRP A 40 4.84 10.04 -1.65
CA TRP A 40 5.68 9.00 -2.24
C TRP A 40 5.14 7.59 -2.06
N LYS A 41 4.59 7.30 -0.89
CA LYS A 41 4.15 5.95 -0.54
C LYS A 41 2.94 5.93 0.40
N ASP A 42 2.24 4.80 0.35
CA ASP A 42 1.19 4.43 1.29
C ASP A 42 1.48 3.01 1.79
N GLU A 43 2.10 2.91 2.97
CA GLU A 43 2.55 1.64 3.56
C GLU A 43 1.41 0.73 4.01
N ARG A 44 0.17 1.20 3.97
CA ARG A 44 -1.00 0.33 4.17
C ARG A 44 -1.13 -0.72 3.06
N ARG A 45 -0.53 -0.45 1.89
CA ARG A 45 -0.44 -1.38 0.75
C ARG A 45 0.87 -2.15 0.72
N ASP A 46 1.91 -1.71 1.42
CA ASP A 46 3.16 -2.45 1.54
C ASP A 46 2.90 -3.80 2.21
N VAL A 47 3.25 -4.88 1.51
CA VAL A 47 2.94 -6.25 1.94
C VAL A 47 3.57 -6.58 3.29
N LEU A 48 4.81 -6.18 3.51
CA LEU A 48 5.55 -6.49 4.75
C LEU A 48 5.12 -5.59 5.91
N GLN A 49 5.11 -4.26 5.68
CA GLN A 49 4.79 -3.29 6.72
C GLN A 49 3.34 -3.45 7.20
N SER A 50 2.39 -3.56 6.26
CA SER A 50 0.98 -3.73 6.63
C SER A 50 0.72 -5.08 7.32
N THR A 51 1.43 -6.15 6.91
CA THR A 51 1.30 -7.45 7.59
C THR A 51 1.82 -7.38 9.01
N ARG A 52 2.98 -6.76 9.25
CA ARG A 52 3.51 -6.59 10.60
C ARG A 52 2.53 -5.77 11.47
N ALA A 53 2.09 -4.64 10.97
CA ALA A 53 1.12 -3.79 11.64
C ALA A 53 -0.20 -4.53 11.98
N ALA A 54 -0.70 -5.37 11.06
CA ALA A 54 -1.91 -6.14 11.28
C ALA A 54 -1.76 -7.18 12.39
N LEU A 55 -0.62 -7.85 12.45
CA LEU A 55 -0.32 -8.81 13.52
C LEU A 55 -0.21 -8.10 14.88
N ASP A 56 0.47 -6.98 14.95
CA ASP A 56 0.60 -6.18 16.17
C ASP A 56 -0.77 -5.64 16.63
N TYR A 57 -1.63 -5.24 15.68
CA TYR A 57 -2.99 -4.80 16.00
C TYR A 57 -3.86 -5.93 16.51
N LEU A 58 -3.83 -7.09 15.87
CA LEU A 58 -4.57 -8.28 16.31
C LEU A 58 -4.14 -8.75 17.69
N GLU A 59 -2.84 -8.75 17.97
CA GLU A 59 -2.31 -9.09 19.29
C GLU A 59 -2.83 -8.13 20.37
N LYS A 60 -2.77 -6.82 20.12
CA LYS A 60 -3.34 -5.79 21.02
C LYS A 60 -4.82 -6.02 21.26
N LEU A 61 -5.59 -6.31 20.21
CA LEU A 61 -7.04 -6.57 20.34
C LEU A 61 -7.32 -7.83 21.15
N TYR A 62 -6.54 -8.89 20.96
CA TYR A 62 -6.64 -10.09 21.77
C TYR A 62 -6.30 -9.82 23.22
N GLN A 63 -5.24 -9.10 23.52
CA GLN A 63 -4.89 -8.69 24.88
C GLN A 63 -6.00 -7.87 25.54
N GLN A 64 -6.68 -7.02 24.79
CA GLN A 64 -7.76 -6.18 25.30
C GLN A 64 -9.04 -6.96 25.62
N PHE A 65 -9.41 -7.93 24.77
CA PHE A 65 -10.70 -8.61 24.88
C PHE A 65 -10.63 -10.03 25.46
N GLY A 66 -9.45 -10.67 25.44
CA GLY A 66 -9.23 -12.04 25.92
C GLY A 66 -9.95 -13.13 25.09
N ASP A 67 -10.49 -12.77 23.95
CA ASP A 67 -11.28 -13.64 23.07
C ASP A 67 -11.02 -13.29 21.61
N TRP A 68 -10.65 -14.28 20.79
CA TRP A 68 -10.32 -14.08 19.40
C TRP A 68 -11.53 -13.61 18.55
N HIS A 69 -12.73 -14.09 18.83
CA HIS A 69 -13.90 -13.66 18.07
C HIS A 69 -14.22 -12.19 18.34
N LEU A 70 -14.06 -11.74 19.61
CA LEU A 70 -14.19 -10.33 19.96
C LEU A 70 -13.06 -9.47 19.39
N ALA A 71 -11.83 -10.00 19.35
CA ALA A 71 -10.70 -9.33 18.72
C ALA A 71 -10.93 -9.13 17.21
N LEU A 72 -11.41 -10.16 16.52
CA LEU A 72 -11.76 -10.10 15.09
C LEU A 72 -12.92 -9.15 14.82
N ALA A 73 -13.95 -9.17 15.69
CA ALA A 73 -15.03 -8.18 15.62
C ALA A 73 -14.52 -6.75 15.80
N ALA A 74 -13.54 -6.57 16.69
CA ALA A 74 -12.94 -5.26 16.95
C ALA A 74 -12.02 -4.79 15.79
N TYR A 75 -11.34 -5.71 15.13
CA TYR A 75 -10.58 -5.42 13.91
C TYR A 75 -11.49 -4.83 12.82
N ASN A 76 -12.68 -5.45 12.58
CA ASN A 76 -13.62 -5.01 11.56
C ASN A 76 -14.43 -3.76 11.98
N TRP A 77 -14.92 -3.71 13.23
CA TRP A 77 -15.86 -2.67 13.68
C TRP A 77 -15.23 -1.58 14.54
N GLY A 78 -13.98 -1.77 14.92
CA GLY A 78 -13.27 -0.89 15.84
C GLY A 78 -13.44 -1.27 17.32
N GLU A 79 -12.32 -1.25 18.03
CA GLU A 79 -12.21 -1.64 19.45
C GLU A 79 -13.16 -0.85 20.37
N GLY A 80 -13.34 0.45 20.09
CA GLY A 80 -14.25 1.30 20.85
C GLY A 80 -15.72 0.88 20.70
N SER A 81 -16.12 0.42 19.51
CA SER A 81 -17.49 -0.03 19.24
C SER A 81 -17.81 -1.34 19.96
N VAL A 82 -16.88 -2.31 19.88
CA VAL A 82 -17.01 -3.59 20.60
C VAL A 82 -17.03 -3.35 22.10
N SER A 83 -16.14 -2.54 22.65
CA SER A 83 -16.12 -2.17 24.07
C SER A 83 -17.44 -1.55 24.54
N ARG A 84 -18.05 -0.67 23.74
CA ARG A 84 -19.37 -0.10 24.03
C ARG A 84 -20.48 -1.16 24.00
N ALA A 85 -20.43 -2.09 23.04
CA ALA A 85 -21.40 -3.17 22.93
C ALA A 85 -21.33 -4.10 24.14
N ILE A 86 -20.12 -4.49 24.58
CA ILE A 86 -19.87 -5.29 25.78
C ILE A 86 -20.44 -4.60 27.02
N ARG A 87 -20.15 -3.32 27.24
CA ARG A 87 -20.68 -2.55 28.38
C ARG A 87 -22.21 -2.52 28.40
N ARG A 88 -22.83 -2.30 27.22
CA ARG A 88 -24.32 -2.32 27.10
C ARG A 88 -24.92 -3.68 27.40
N ALA A 89 -24.28 -4.77 26.97
CA ALA A 89 -24.74 -6.12 27.24
C ALA A 89 -24.68 -6.42 28.75
N LYS A 90 -23.52 -6.16 29.38
CA LYS A 90 -23.31 -6.35 30.83
C LYS A 90 -24.28 -5.51 31.68
N ALA A 91 -24.51 -4.24 31.32
CA ALA A 91 -25.44 -3.37 32.01
C ALA A 91 -26.92 -3.88 31.96
N ARG A 92 -27.23 -4.76 31.00
CA ARG A 92 -28.55 -5.39 30.84
C ARG A 92 -28.60 -6.85 31.36
N GLY A 93 -27.56 -7.30 32.08
CA GLY A 93 -27.45 -8.68 32.56
C GLY A 93 -27.34 -9.72 31.44
N ARG A 94 -26.89 -9.34 30.24
CA ARG A 94 -26.78 -10.26 29.10
C ARG A 94 -25.33 -10.75 28.93
N LYS A 95 -25.19 -11.91 28.29
CA LYS A 95 -23.87 -12.41 27.85
C LYS A 95 -23.20 -11.39 26.92
N ALA A 96 -21.90 -11.23 27.07
CA ALA A 96 -21.10 -10.23 26.32
C ALA A 96 -20.03 -10.88 25.42
N ASP A 97 -20.31 -12.11 24.96
CA ASP A 97 -19.52 -12.80 23.94
C ASP A 97 -19.94 -12.41 22.52
N TYR A 98 -19.15 -12.81 21.52
CA TYR A 98 -19.39 -12.50 20.12
C TYR A 98 -20.80 -12.87 19.65
N ALA A 99 -21.29 -14.06 20.01
CA ALA A 99 -22.58 -14.58 19.54
C ALA A 99 -23.79 -13.80 20.10
N HIS A 100 -23.66 -13.14 21.25
CA HIS A 100 -24.74 -12.45 21.95
C HIS A 100 -24.65 -10.92 21.85
N LEU A 101 -23.55 -10.37 21.32
CA LEU A 101 -23.42 -8.92 21.12
C LEU A 101 -24.30 -8.46 19.95
N ARG A 102 -24.93 -7.30 20.12
CA ARG A 102 -25.62 -6.62 19.02
C ARG A 102 -24.60 -5.82 18.21
N MET A 103 -24.29 -6.30 17.02
CA MET A 103 -23.30 -5.75 16.09
C MET A 103 -23.95 -5.47 14.72
N PRO A 104 -23.33 -4.64 13.86
CA PRO A 104 -23.72 -4.53 12.46
C PRO A 104 -23.66 -5.90 11.76
N ARG A 105 -24.48 -6.07 10.73
CA ARG A 105 -24.56 -7.34 9.98
C ARG A 105 -23.18 -7.75 9.42
N GLU A 106 -22.41 -6.81 8.91
CA GLU A 106 -21.08 -7.08 8.41
C GLU A 106 -20.18 -7.72 9.48
N THR A 107 -20.11 -7.10 10.66
CA THR A 107 -19.30 -7.59 11.78
C THR A 107 -19.84 -8.93 12.33
N ALA A 108 -21.16 -9.10 12.40
CA ALA A 108 -21.78 -10.36 12.85
C ALA A 108 -21.50 -11.53 11.90
N PHE A 109 -21.19 -11.28 10.63
CA PHE A 109 -20.80 -12.29 9.64
C PHE A 109 -19.29 -12.38 9.41
N TYR A 110 -18.49 -11.55 10.06
CA TYR A 110 -17.04 -11.48 9.82
C TYR A 110 -16.34 -12.79 10.23
N VAL A 111 -16.55 -13.24 11.48
CA VAL A 111 -15.98 -14.52 11.95
C VAL A 111 -16.55 -15.71 11.17
N PRO A 112 -17.88 -15.85 10.95
CA PRO A 112 -18.41 -16.91 10.10
C PRO A 112 -17.81 -16.99 8.70
N ARG A 113 -17.54 -15.83 8.07
CA ARG A 113 -16.85 -15.81 6.76
C ARG A 113 -15.43 -16.33 6.86
N LEU A 114 -14.68 -15.90 7.88
CA LEU A 114 -13.31 -16.37 8.11
C LEU A 114 -13.28 -17.89 8.36
N GLU A 115 -14.21 -18.41 9.15
CA GLU A 115 -14.33 -19.84 9.41
C GLU A 115 -14.70 -20.63 8.15
N ALA A 116 -15.57 -20.09 7.30
CA ALA A 116 -15.90 -20.70 6.01
C ALA A 116 -14.66 -20.78 5.10
N ILE A 117 -13.87 -19.72 5.01
CA ILE A 117 -12.62 -19.73 4.24
C ILE A 117 -11.62 -20.71 4.85
N ARG A 118 -11.53 -20.78 6.18
CA ARG A 118 -10.67 -21.74 6.86
C ARG A 118 -11.05 -23.18 6.48
N GLU A 119 -12.34 -23.50 6.48
CA GLU A 119 -12.83 -24.84 6.10
C GLU A 119 -12.52 -25.15 4.64
N ILE A 120 -12.73 -24.19 3.72
CA ILE A 120 -12.42 -24.35 2.30
C ILE A 120 -10.92 -24.63 2.09
N VAL A 121 -10.06 -23.87 2.77
CA VAL A 121 -8.59 -24.05 2.63
C VAL A 121 -8.12 -25.37 3.29
N ALA A 122 -8.73 -25.77 4.39
CA ALA A 122 -8.36 -26.98 5.13
C ALA A 122 -8.81 -28.26 4.42
N THR A 123 -9.94 -28.23 3.71
CA THR A 123 -10.54 -29.41 3.05
C THR A 123 -11.12 -29.03 1.70
N PRO A 124 -10.27 -28.53 0.75
CA PRO A 124 -10.74 -27.95 -0.52
C PRO A 124 -11.50 -28.96 -1.37
N GLU A 125 -11.17 -30.24 -1.29
CA GLU A 125 -11.83 -31.32 -2.02
C GLU A 125 -13.32 -31.47 -1.69
N LYS A 126 -13.74 -31.13 -0.47
CA LYS A 126 -15.19 -31.11 -0.09
C LYS A 126 -15.99 -30.07 -0.88
N PHE A 127 -15.31 -29.07 -1.41
CA PHE A 127 -15.90 -27.96 -2.16
C PHE A 127 -15.64 -28.05 -3.66
N GLY A 128 -15.01 -29.15 -4.12
CA GLY A 128 -14.62 -29.32 -5.52
C GLY A 128 -13.53 -28.35 -5.97
N ILE A 129 -12.71 -27.86 -5.06
CA ILE A 129 -11.64 -26.89 -5.31
C ILE A 129 -10.29 -27.62 -5.28
N ASN A 130 -9.46 -27.35 -6.27
CA ASN A 130 -8.05 -27.71 -6.25
C ASN A 130 -7.23 -26.46 -5.95
N LEU A 131 -6.54 -26.48 -4.82
CA LEU A 131 -5.58 -25.42 -4.51
C LEU A 131 -4.26 -25.68 -5.27
N PRO A 132 -3.59 -24.63 -5.76
CA PRO A 132 -2.27 -24.80 -6.34
C PRO A 132 -1.27 -25.29 -5.30
N GLU A 133 -0.30 -26.07 -5.71
CA GLU A 133 0.85 -26.39 -4.87
C GLU A 133 1.69 -25.11 -4.71
N ILE A 134 1.90 -24.71 -3.47
CA ILE A 134 2.72 -23.54 -3.13
C ILE A 134 3.85 -24.06 -2.24
N GLU A 135 5.07 -23.84 -2.67
CA GLU A 135 6.25 -24.18 -1.87
C GLU A 135 6.26 -23.41 -0.55
N ASN A 136 6.64 -24.08 0.54
CA ASN A 136 6.83 -23.44 1.83
C ASN A 136 8.22 -22.78 1.89
N ALA A 137 8.45 -21.84 0.96
CA ALA A 137 9.68 -21.08 0.82
C ALA A 137 9.33 -19.59 0.62
N PRO A 138 10.25 -18.66 0.95
CA PRO A 138 10.06 -17.25 0.64
C PRO A 138 9.94 -17.05 -0.88
N TYR A 139 8.83 -16.44 -1.32
CA TYR A 139 8.61 -16.12 -2.72
C TYR A 139 9.44 -14.93 -3.17
N PHE A 140 9.68 -13.95 -2.30
CA PHE A 140 10.34 -12.71 -2.63
C PHE A 140 11.45 -12.35 -1.64
N VAL A 141 12.37 -11.53 -2.11
CA VAL A 141 13.46 -10.93 -1.33
C VAL A 141 13.30 -9.41 -1.23
N ARG A 142 13.92 -8.84 -0.21
CA ARG A 142 14.00 -7.40 0.02
C ARG A 142 15.24 -6.85 -0.64
N VAL A 143 15.09 -5.92 -1.56
CA VAL A 143 16.20 -5.24 -2.22
C VAL A 143 16.23 -3.79 -1.76
N THR A 144 17.32 -3.41 -1.07
CA THR A 144 17.64 -2.01 -0.75
C THR A 144 18.44 -1.41 -1.88
N LYS A 145 18.25 -0.13 -2.16
CA LYS A 145 18.92 0.57 -3.23
C LYS A 145 19.56 1.87 -2.73
N SER A 146 20.62 2.29 -3.38
CA SER A 146 21.36 3.50 -3.05
C SER A 146 21.03 4.70 -3.96
N ARG A 147 20.23 4.48 -5.00
CA ARG A 147 19.85 5.49 -6.00
C ARG A 147 18.35 5.41 -6.30
N ASP A 148 17.80 6.54 -6.76
CA ASP A 148 16.43 6.58 -7.27
C ASP A 148 16.31 5.70 -8.52
N ILE A 149 15.20 4.98 -8.64
CA ILE A 149 14.96 4.08 -9.77
C ILE A 149 13.48 4.15 -10.18
N ASP A 150 13.23 4.20 -11.48
CA ASP A 150 11.86 4.09 -11.99
C ASP A 150 11.33 2.68 -11.76
N MET A 151 10.06 2.56 -11.41
CA MET A 151 9.39 1.26 -11.28
C MET A 151 9.49 0.44 -12.58
N LYS A 152 9.40 1.11 -13.73
CA LYS A 152 9.54 0.48 -15.04
C LYS A 152 10.96 -0.05 -15.25
N THR A 153 11.98 0.77 -14.98
CA THR A 153 13.40 0.35 -15.08
C THR A 153 13.70 -0.79 -14.12
N ALA A 154 13.16 -0.74 -12.88
CA ALA A 154 13.35 -1.82 -11.92
C ALA A 154 12.72 -3.15 -12.42
N ALA A 155 11.52 -3.11 -13.00
CA ALA A 155 10.88 -4.28 -13.59
C ALA A 155 11.68 -4.80 -14.80
N GLU A 156 12.13 -3.92 -15.70
CA GLU A 156 12.98 -4.28 -16.85
C GLU A 156 14.28 -4.97 -16.41
N LEU A 157 14.98 -4.40 -15.41
CA LEU A 157 16.22 -4.98 -14.90
C LEU A 157 15.99 -6.34 -14.21
N ALA A 158 14.83 -6.54 -13.62
CA ALA A 158 14.42 -7.80 -13.01
C ALA A 158 13.82 -8.81 -14.02
N GLU A 159 13.71 -8.45 -15.31
CA GLU A 159 13.01 -9.23 -16.34
C GLU A 159 11.59 -9.63 -15.93
N MET A 160 10.89 -8.70 -15.27
CA MET A 160 9.51 -8.86 -14.82
C MET A 160 8.54 -8.06 -15.66
N ASP A 161 7.30 -8.54 -15.73
CA ASP A 161 6.19 -7.72 -16.18
C ASP A 161 6.00 -6.51 -15.24
N PRO A 162 5.85 -5.28 -15.76
CA PRO A 162 5.68 -4.09 -14.93
C PRO A 162 4.46 -4.12 -14.01
N ASP A 163 3.38 -4.79 -14.40
CA ASP A 163 2.18 -4.91 -13.57
C ASP A 163 2.40 -5.94 -12.44
N GLU A 164 3.12 -7.03 -12.69
CA GLU A 164 3.54 -7.97 -11.64
C GLU A 164 4.48 -7.30 -10.63
N PHE A 165 5.45 -6.53 -11.11
CA PHE A 165 6.33 -5.75 -10.23
C PHE A 165 5.53 -4.78 -9.37
N ARG A 166 4.52 -4.11 -9.95
CA ARG A 166 3.62 -3.20 -9.23
C ARG A 166 2.79 -3.93 -8.18
N LEU A 167 2.23 -5.09 -8.50
CA LEU A 167 1.45 -5.92 -7.57
C LEU A 167 2.26 -6.38 -6.37
N LEU A 168 3.56 -6.62 -6.55
CA LEU A 168 4.47 -6.95 -5.45
C LEU A 168 4.90 -5.72 -4.65
N ASN A 169 4.88 -4.53 -5.27
CA ASN A 169 5.32 -3.26 -4.70
C ASN A 169 4.20 -2.18 -4.67
N PRO A 170 2.98 -2.50 -4.19
CA PRO A 170 1.82 -1.62 -4.32
C PRO A 170 1.87 -0.40 -3.40
N GLY A 171 2.83 -0.37 -2.46
CA GLY A 171 3.03 0.72 -1.52
C GLY A 171 3.50 2.02 -2.18
N PHE A 172 4.16 1.96 -3.34
CA PHE A 172 4.66 3.14 -4.02
C PHE A 172 3.54 3.88 -4.76
N ASN A 173 3.45 5.18 -4.50
CA ASN A 173 2.43 6.05 -5.10
C ASN A 173 2.79 6.55 -6.49
N LEU A 174 4.07 6.71 -6.76
CA LEU A 174 4.63 7.38 -7.93
C LEU A 174 5.43 6.38 -8.78
N PRO A 175 5.72 6.69 -10.04
CA PRO A 175 6.47 5.80 -10.93
C PRO A 175 7.97 5.69 -10.59
N VAL A 176 8.44 6.42 -9.60
CA VAL A 176 9.82 6.39 -9.10
C VAL A 176 9.87 5.90 -7.66
N ILE A 177 10.83 5.06 -7.35
CA ILE A 177 11.16 4.61 -6.01
C ILE A 177 12.37 5.42 -5.53
N VAL A 178 12.17 6.29 -4.54
CA VAL A 178 13.18 7.22 -4.05
C VAL A 178 14.08 6.53 -3.02
N ALA A 179 15.41 6.63 -3.22
CA ALA A 179 16.40 5.97 -2.37
C ALA A 179 16.46 6.54 -0.95
N SER A 180 16.29 7.85 -0.83
CA SER A 180 16.35 8.58 0.46
C SER A 180 15.32 8.16 1.51
N HIS A 181 14.31 7.37 1.11
CA HIS A 181 13.32 6.80 2.03
C HIS A 181 13.73 5.47 2.67
N ASN A 182 14.96 5.00 2.55
CA ASN A 182 15.30 3.61 2.84
C ASN A 182 14.32 2.63 2.19
N SER A 183 13.84 2.99 1.00
CA SER A 183 12.81 2.24 0.34
C SER A 183 13.33 0.87 -0.04
N VAL A 184 12.64 -0.12 0.43
CA VAL A 184 12.85 -1.51 0.08
C VAL A 184 11.85 -1.85 -1.02
N MET A 185 12.33 -2.35 -2.13
CA MET A 185 11.47 -3.01 -3.12
C MET A 185 11.54 -4.51 -2.94
N LEU A 186 10.49 -5.19 -3.36
CA LEU A 186 10.39 -6.64 -3.34
C LEU A 186 10.58 -7.17 -4.76
N LEU A 187 11.38 -8.22 -4.87
CA LEU A 187 11.55 -8.98 -6.12
C LEU A 187 11.31 -10.47 -5.82
N PRO A 188 10.75 -11.24 -6.75
CA PRO A 188 10.78 -12.70 -6.63
C PRO A 188 12.22 -13.17 -6.46
N MET A 189 12.43 -14.22 -5.69
CA MET A 189 13.77 -14.72 -5.39
C MET A 189 14.51 -15.13 -6.66
N GLU A 190 13.81 -15.72 -7.63
CA GLU A 190 14.33 -16.13 -8.92
C GLU A 190 14.83 -14.98 -9.79
N ASN A 191 14.29 -13.76 -9.62
CA ASN A 191 14.68 -12.60 -10.41
C ASN A 191 15.82 -11.79 -9.77
N LEU A 192 16.30 -12.16 -8.57
CA LEU A 192 17.31 -11.36 -7.85
C LEU A 192 18.65 -11.34 -8.60
N GLU A 193 19.15 -12.49 -9.04
CA GLU A 193 20.46 -12.61 -9.70
C GLU A 193 20.47 -11.83 -11.01
N VAL A 194 19.46 -12.03 -11.86
CA VAL A 194 19.34 -11.32 -13.13
C VAL A 194 19.18 -9.80 -12.90
N PHE A 195 18.45 -9.38 -11.89
CA PHE A 195 18.34 -7.97 -11.52
C PHE A 195 19.70 -7.37 -11.17
N MET A 196 20.51 -8.05 -10.35
CA MET A 196 21.82 -7.55 -9.92
C MET A 196 22.80 -7.44 -11.09
N ASP A 197 22.81 -8.42 -11.99
CA ASP A 197 23.67 -8.42 -13.18
C ASP A 197 23.28 -7.35 -14.18
N ASN A 198 21.98 -7.21 -14.43
CA ASN A 198 21.45 -6.18 -15.32
C ASN A 198 21.67 -4.78 -14.73
N LEU A 199 21.52 -4.59 -13.41
CA LEU A 199 21.79 -3.33 -12.73
C LEU A 199 23.27 -2.94 -12.86
N ALA A 200 24.20 -3.88 -12.63
CA ALA A 200 25.63 -3.63 -12.80
C ALA A 200 25.97 -3.21 -14.25
N SER A 201 25.39 -3.93 -15.21
CA SER A 201 25.55 -3.60 -16.65
C SER A 201 24.97 -2.23 -16.99
N TRP A 202 23.76 -1.90 -16.48
CA TRP A 202 23.12 -0.61 -16.69
C TRP A 202 23.94 0.55 -16.15
N VAL A 203 24.46 0.43 -14.93
CA VAL A 203 25.30 1.47 -14.31
C VAL A 203 26.54 1.76 -15.15
N ASN A 204 27.15 0.73 -15.75
CA ASN A 204 28.30 0.89 -16.63
C ASN A 204 27.99 1.67 -17.93
N THR A 205 26.73 1.74 -18.33
CA THR A 205 26.32 2.55 -19.50
C THR A 205 26.29 4.05 -19.21
N GLY A 206 26.32 4.47 -17.96
CA GLY A 206 26.14 5.85 -17.53
C GLY A 206 24.71 6.38 -17.66
N LYS A 207 23.74 5.52 -18.04
CA LYS A 207 22.32 5.92 -18.12
C LYS A 207 21.73 6.13 -16.73
N PRO A 208 20.82 7.12 -16.57
CA PRO A 208 20.10 7.29 -15.30
C PRO A 208 19.16 6.10 -15.05
N LEU A 209 19.00 5.73 -13.78
CA LEU A 209 18.02 4.72 -13.36
C LEU A 209 16.60 5.31 -13.22
N SER A 210 16.52 6.64 -13.06
CA SER A 210 15.25 7.37 -13.02
C SER A 210 15.19 8.43 -14.12
N SER A 211 14.03 8.53 -14.75
CA SER A 211 13.68 9.57 -15.72
C SER A 211 12.90 10.73 -15.09
N TRP A 212 12.67 10.70 -13.79
CA TRP A 212 11.82 11.66 -13.09
C TRP A 212 12.62 12.65 -12.25
N VAL A 213 12.15 13.92 -12.26
CA VAL A 213 12.65 15.00 -11.40
C VAL A 213 11.51 15.65 -10.64
N LEU A 214 11.84 16.20 -9.48
CA LEU A 214 10.88 16.96 -8.69
C LEU A 214 10.89 18.44 -9.13
N TYR A 215 9.72 18.97 -9.44
CA TYR A 215 9.50 20.34 -9.81
C TYR A 215 8.57 21.02 -8.80
N HIS A 216 8.95 22.18 -8.28
CA HIS A 216 8.10 22.99 -7.43
C HIS A 216 7.32 23.99 -8.25
N LEU A 217 5.98 23.89 -8.22
CA LEU A 217 5.08 24.81 -8.93
C LEU A 217 5.28 26.23 -8.40
N LYS A 218 5.67 27.14 -9.28
CA LYS A 218 5.91 28.53 -8.92
C LYS A 218 4.61 29.34 -8.85
N GLU A 219 4.67 30.52 -8.22
CA GLU A 219 3.55 31.45 -8.19
C GLU A 219 3.22 31.93 -9.61
N GLY A 220 1.95 31.91 -9.96
CA GLY A 220 1.48 32.28 -11.31
C GLY A 220 1.61 31.20 -12.38
N GLU A 221 2.27 30.07 -12.11
CA GLU A 221 2.35 28.97 -13.06
C GLU A 221 1.11 28.07 -12.99
N THR A 222 0.74 27.53 -14.14
CA THR A 222 -0.32 26.51 -14.27
C THR A 222 0.26 25.11 -14.52
N LEU A 223 -0.54 24.06 -14.34
CA LEU A 223 -0.15 22.72 -14.73
C LEU A 223 0.18 22.60 -16.23
N ALA A 224 -0.53 23.35 -17.07
CA ALA A 224 -0.27 23.37 -18.50
C ALA A 224 1.13 23.94 -18.82
N ASP A 225 1.54 25.00 -18.12
CA ASP A 225 2.90 25.57 -18.27
C ASP A 225 3.98 24.58 -17.87
N VAL A 226 3.77 23.87 -16.74
CA VAL A 226 4.73 22.85 -16.29
C VAL A 226 4.77 21.67 -17.26
N ALA A 227 3.62 21.19 -17.70
CA ALA A 227 3.54 20.11 -18.67
C ALA A 227 4.29 20.45 -19.97
N LEU A 228 4.08 21.64 -20.51
CA LEU A 228 4.77 22.10 -21.71
C LEU A 228 6.31 22.15 -21.49
N LYS A 229 6.77 22.65 -20.35
CA LYS A 229 8.20 22.74 -20.01
C LYS A 229 8.85 21.36 -19.87
N SER A 230 8.12 20.39 -19.39
CA SER A 230 8.61 19.02 -19.17
C SER A 230 8.31 18.06 -20.33
N GLY A 231 7.81 18.57 -21.48
CA GLY A 231 7.48 17.72 -22.61
C GLY A 231 6.32 16.75 -22.39
N MET A 232 5.53 16.98 -21.34
CA MET A 232 4.38 16.16 -20.97
C MET A 232 3.08 16.82 -21.42
N THR A 233 2.01 16.05 -21.51
CA THR A 233 0.65 16.60 -21.55
C THR A 233 0.17 16.91 -20.13
N GLU A 234 -0.77 17.84 -19.96
CA GLU A 234 -1.35 18.11 -18.64
C GLU A 234 -2.07 16.88 -18.06
N GLU A 235 -2.65 16.05 -18.91
CA GLU A 235 -3.30 14.80 -18.50
C GLU A 235 -2.30 13.79 -17.91
N GLU A 236 -1.16 13.61 -18.57
CA GLU A 236 -0.06 12.78 -18.06
C GLU A 236 0.50 13.31 -16.74
N LEU A 237 0.74 14.63 -16.67
CA LEU A 237 1.22 15.28 -15.45
C LEU A 237 0.25 15.06 -14.29
N ARG A 238 -1.07 15.19 -14.53
CA ARG A 238 -2.10 14.90 -13.53
C ARG A 238 -2.11 13.43 -13.13
N ARG A 239 -2.06 12.53 -14.10
CA ARG A 239 -2.05 11.07 -13.88
C ARG A 239 -0.86 10.63 -13.05
N VAL A 240 0.34 11.05 -13.42
CA VAL A 240 1.59 10.71 -12.71
C VAL A 240 1.55 11.19 -11.27
N ASN A 241 1.11 12.43 -11.06
CA ASN A 241 1.07 13.06 -9.74
C ASN A 241 -0.22 12.76 -8.95
N ARG A 242 -1.10 11.88 -9.46
CA ARG A 242 -2.40 11.54 -8.83
C ARG A 242 -3.24 12.76 -8.46
N ILE A 243 -3.23 13.79 -9.32
CA ILE A 243 -4.00 15.01 -9.11
C ILE A 243 -5.47 14.72 -9.45
N PRO A 244 -6.40 14.85 -8.50
CA PRO A 244 -7.81 14.58 -8.76
C PRO A 244 -8.39 15.50 -9.87
N LYS A 245 -9.29 14.96 -10.67
CA LYS A 245 -9.96 15.73 -11.72
C LYS A 245 -10.66 16.97 -11.11
N GLY A 246 -10.52 18.11 -11.79
CA GLY A 246 -11.14 19.37 -11.37
C GLY A 246 -10.44 20.10 -10.19
N ARG A 247 -9.41 19.51 -9.60
CA ARG A 247 -8.65 20.20 -8.52
C ARG A 247 -7.56 21.09 -9.10
N LYS A 248 -7.45 22.29 -8.55
CA LYS A 248 -6.33 23.20 -8.83
C LYS A 248 -5.15 22.84 -7.94
N VAL A 249 -3.97 22.82 -8.51
CA VAL A 249 -2.70 22.69 -7.78
C VAL A 249 -2.21 24.09 -7.42
N LEU A 250 -1.82 24.28 -6.18
CA LEU A 250 -1.39 25.58 -5.65
C LEU A 250 0.14 25.71 -5.73
N ALA A 251 0.61 26.94 -5.81
CA ALA A 251 2.05 27.25 -5.77
C ALA A 251 2.75 26.61 -4.57
N GLY A 252 3.98 26.19 -4.77
CA GLY A 252 4.78 25.44 -3.79
C GLY A 252 4.37 23.96 -3.67
N SER A 253 3.49 23.44 -4.58
CA SER A 253 3.30 22.00 -4.72
C SER A 253 4.53 21.37 -5.36
N ALA A 254 4.93 20.21 -4.86
CA ALA A 254 5.89 19.35 -5.52
C ALA A 254 5.19 18.50 -6.58
N LEU A 255 5.73 18.49 -7.77
CA LEU A 255 5.25 17.75 -8.94
C LEU A 255 6.39 16.88 -9.47
N LEU A 256 6.10 15.62 -9.73
CA LEU A 256 7.01 14.75 -10.47
C LEU A 256 6.83 15.02 -11.96
N VAL A 257 7.93 15.37 -12.63
CA VAL A 257 7.94 15.66 -14.08
C VAL A 257 9.02 14.83 -14.78
N ASP A 258 8.85 14.61 -16.09
CA ASP A 258 9.86 13.93 -16.90
C ASP A 258 11.11 14.79 -17.04
N ALA A 259 12.29 14.20 -16.90
CA ALA A 259 13.57 14.84 -17.04
C ALA A 259 13.98 15.10 -18.51
N ASN A 260 13.15 14.67 -19.50
CA ASN A 260 13.40 14.79 -20.93
C ASN A 260 14.78 14.25 -21.38
N GLY A 261 15.19 13.11 -20.82
CA GLY A 261 16.47 12.47 -21.12
C GLY A 261 17.71 13.16 -20.53
N GLN A 262 17.52 14.21 -19.72
CA GLN A 262 18.61 14.80 -18.95
C GLN A 262 18.92 13.91 -17.74
N LEU A 263 20.16 13.98 -17.24
CA LEU A 263 20.52 13.35 -15.98
C LEU A 263 19.69 14.00 -14.85
N ALA A 264 18.72 13.25 -14.37
CA ALA A 264 17.92 13.68 -13.24
C ALA A 264 18.78 13.66 -11.96
N PRO A 265 18.84 14.78 -11.19
CA PRO A 265 19.41 14.73 -9.86
C PRO A 265 18.58 13.79 -8.99
N GLU A 266 19.23 13.11 -8.06
CA GLU A 266 18.53 12.32 -7.05
C GLU A 266 17.63 13.22 -6.20
N ILE A 267 16.46 12.72 -5.83
CA ILE A 267 15.51 13.48 -5.01
C ILE A 267 16.06 13.57 -3.58
N ALA A 268 16.35 14.80 -3.17
CA ALA A 268 16.98 15.07 -1.89
C ALA A 268 16.09 14.65 -0.70
N GLN A 269 16.73 14.37 0.44
CA GLN A 269 16.01 13.91 1.63
C GLN A 269 15.04 14.97 2.17
N GLU A 270 15.34 16.24 2.02
CA GLU A 270 14.49 17.36 2.42
C GLU A 270 13.15 17.36 1.66
N GLU A 271 13.14 16.80 0.45
CA GLU A 271 11.96 16.72 -0.42
C GLU A 271 10.99 15.58 -0.04
N LEU A 272 11.32 14.77 0.94
CA LEU A 272 10.47 13.66 1.37
C LEU A 272 9.15 14.11 2.01
N ASN A 273 9.11 15.33 2.52
CA ASN A 273 7.90 15.97 3.02
C ASN A 273 7.17 16.78 1.94
N ALA A 274 7.73 16.82 0.72
CA ALA A 274 7.10 17.47 -0.40
C ALA A 274 5.78 16.77 -0.77
N GLY A 275 4.83 17.53 -1.24
CA GLY A 275 3.55 17.00 -1.64
C GLY A 275 2.69 18.01 -2.39
N LEU A 276 1.53 17.56 -2.82
CA LEU A 276 0.56 18.38 -3.51
C LEU A 276 -0.19 19.29 -2.53
N LYS A 277 -0.25 20.58 -2.86
CA LYS A 277 -1.15 21.55 -2.25
C LYS A 277 -2.33 21.75 -3.21
N LEU A 278 -3.50 21.30 -2.82
CA LEU A 278 -4.69 21.37 -3.67
C LEU A 278 -5.67 22.41 -3.14
N SER A 279 -6.40 23.07 -4.07
CA SER A 279 -7.52 23.95 -3.69
C SER A 279 -8.57 23.19 -2.88
N ALA A 280 -9.38 23.90 -2.10
CA ALA A 280 -10.56 23.30 -1.46
C ALA A 280 -11.47 22.65 -2.52
N PRO A 281 -12.27 21.63 -2.13
CA PRO A 281 -13.17 20.96 -3.02
C PRO A 281 -14.20 21.89 -3.62
#